data_1c758426c3408d875f4c80e6315824b2
#
_entry.id   1c758426c3408d875f4c80e6315824b2
#
_cell.length_a   1.000
_cell.length_b   1.000
_cell.length_c   1.000
_cell.angle_alpha   90.00
_cell.angle_beta   90.00
_cell.angle_gamma   90.00
#
_symmetry.space_group_name_H-M   'P 1'
#
loop_
_entity.id
_entity.type
_entity.pdbx_description
1 polymer ?
#
loop_
_entity_poly.entity_id
_entity_poly.type
_entity_poly.pdbx_seq_one_letter_code
_entity_poly.pdbx_strand_id
1 'polypeptide(L)' 'MRYTYKVRELGKDIVDEKTNEVGKDVGASEEMQAMSFKKLRAKLDHKKEYHVEYTNKKGNFISTVIKGKENK' A
#
# COMPACT_ATOMS: atom_id res chain seq x y z
N MET A 1 16.94 -8.92 -9.60
CA MET A 1 16.72 -7.47 -9.64
C MET A 1 15.60 -7.10 -8.68
N ARG A 2 15.81 -6.13 -7.82
CA ARG A 2 14.81 -5.69 -6.86
C ARG A 2 14.20 -4.37 -7.27
N TYR A 3 12.91 -4.22 -7.00
CA TYR A 3 12.18 -2.98 -7.23
C TYR A 3 11.91 -2.30 -5.92
N THR A 4 11.90 -0.98 -5.93
CA THR A 4 11.54 -0.18 -4.77
C THR A 4 10.06 0.18 -4.85
N TYR A 5 9.33 -0.14 -3.78
CA TYR A 5 7.91 0.16 -3.65
C TYR A 5 7.71 1.14 -2.51
N LYS A 6 6.88 2.14 -2.73
CA LYS A 6 6.48 3.06 -1.68
C LYS A 6 5.17 2.55 -1.11
N VAL A 7 5.18 2.13 0.16
CA VAL A 7 4.06 1.46 0.81
C VAL A 7 3.55 2.31 1.96
N ARG A 8 2.25 2.51 2.02
CA ARG A 8 1.60 3.24 3.11
C ARG A 8 0.45 2.42 3.65
N GLU A 9 0.43 2.17 4.96
CA GLU A 9 -0.67 1.48 5.60
C GLU A 9 -1.90 2.39 5.66
N LEU A 10 -3.05 1.87 5.21
CA LEU A 10 -4.32 2.57 5.28
C LEU A 10 -5.07 2.12 6.53
N GLY A 11 -5.45 3.08 7.37
CA GLY A 11 -6.19 2.82 8.59
C GLY A 11 -7.71 2.87 8.39
N LYS A 12 -8.41 3.11 9.49
CA LYS A 12 -9.87 3.17 9.49
C LYS A 12 -10.37 4.47 8.86
N ASP A 13 -11.61 4.44 8.38
CA ASP A 13 -12.26 5.64 7.90
C ASP A 13 -12.45 6.62 9.05
N ILE A 14 -12.15 7.89 8.79
CA ILE A 14 -12.33 8.99 9.73
C ILE A 14 -13.33 9.96 9.11
N VAL A 15 -14.31 10.39 9.90
CA VAL A 15 -15.27 11.41 9.48
C VAL A 15 -14.88 12.74 10.11
N ASP A 16 -14.67 13.77 9.28
CA ASP A 16 -14.45 15.12 9.76
C ASP A 16 -15.79 15.71 10.19
N GLU A 17 -15.93 16.02 11.48
CA GLU A 17 -17.17 16.54 12.05
C GLU A 17 -17.58 17.90 11.47
N LYS A 18 -16.62 18.66 10.97
CA LYS A 18 -16.90 20.00 10.44
C LYS A 18 -17.40 19.98 9.00
N THR A 19 -16.88 19.05 8.19
CA THR A 19 -17.16 19.01 6.75
C THR A 19 -17.97 17.80 6.34
N ASN A 20 -18.16 16.82 7.23
CA ASN A 20 -18.75 15.51 6.95
C ASN A 20 -18.00 14.74 5.85
N GLU A 21 -16.78 15.12 5.56
CA GLU A 21 -15.96 14.38 4.62
C GLU A 21 -15.40 13.12 5.28
N VAL A 22 -15.41 12.03 4.52
CA VAL A 22 -14.84 10.75 4.97
C VAL A 22 -13.44 10.62 4.39
N GLY A 23 -12.45 10.45 5.29
CA GLY A 23 -11.07 10.18 4.91
C GLY A 23 -10.60 8.91 5.57
N LYS A 24 -9.36 8.55 5.33
CA LYS A 24 -8.72 7.41 5.99
C LYS A 24 -7.56 7.87 6.84
N ASP A 25 -7.43 7.28 8.01
CA ASP A 25 -6.23 7.46 8.82
C ASP A 25 -5.10 6.68 8.13
N VAL A 26 -4.08 7.39 7.69
CA VAL A 26 -2.98 6.77 6.95
C VAL A 26 -1.68 6.91 7.72
N GLY A 27 -0.91 5.84 7.73
CA GLY A 27 0.42 5.86 8.29
C GLY A 27 1.43 6.55 7.37
N ALA A 28 2.64 6.70 7.85
CA ALA A 28 3.73 7.23 7.04
C ALA A 28 4.09 6.22 5.94
N SER A 29 4.48 6.73 4.78
CA SER A 29 4.94 5.85 3.70
C SER A 29 6.34 5.33 4.01
N GLU A 30 6.57 4.06 3.66
CA GLU A 30 7.88 3.41 3.82
C GLU A 30 8.32 2.86 2.47
N GLU A 31 9.62 2.89 2.23
CA GLU A 31 10.19 2.25 1.05
C GLU A 31 10.50 0.80 1.37
N MET A 32 10.00 -0.10 0.53
CA MET A 32 10.26 -1.52 0.65
C MET A 32 10.79 -2.06 -0.67
N GLN A 33 11.76 -2.96 -0.59
CA GLN A 33 12.32 -3.59 -1.78
C GLN A 33 11.84 -5.03 -1.89
N ALA A 34 11.50 -5.45 -3.09
CA ALA A 34 11.10 -6.83 -3.36
C ALA A 34 11.42 -7.18 -4.80
N MET A 35 11.58 -8.46 -5.06
CA MET A 35 11.91 -8.96 -6.41
C MET A 35 10.71 -8.89 -7.35
N SER A 36 9.49 -8.89 -6.79
CA SER A 36 8.26 -8.77 -7.57
C SER A 36 7.14 -8.24 -6.68
N PHE A 37 6.05 -7.81 -7.32
CA PHE A 37 4.86 -7.34 -6.60
C PHE A 37 4.27 -8.45 -5.71
N LYS A 38 4.27 -9.67 -6.20
CA LYS A 38 3.80 -10.83 -5.43
C LYS A 38 4.64 -11.04 -4.16
N LYS A 39 5.95 -10.88 -4.28
CA LYS A 39 6.85 -10.97 -3.13
C LYS A 39 6.61 -9.86 -2.12
N LEU A 40 6.32 -8.64 -2.63
CA LEU A 40 5.98 -7.52 -1.77
C LEU A 40 4.72 -7.82 -0.94
N ARG A 41 3.65 -8.29 -1.59
CA ARG A 41 2.40 -8.63 -0.90
C ARG A 41 2.60 -9.67 0.20
N ALA A 42 3.50 -10.63 -0.02
CA ALA A 42 3.78 -11.68 0.96
C ALA A 42 4.40 -11.12 2.24
N LYS A 43 5.00 -9.94 2.19
CA LYS A 43 5.58 -9.27 3.36
C LYS A 43 4.57 -8.44 4.15
N LEU A 44 3.39 -8.20 3.58
CA LEU A 44 2.38 -7.33 4.18
C LEU A 44 1.36 -8.14 4.98
N ASP A 45 0.74 -7.47 5.96
CA ASP A 45 -0.27 -8.10 6.81
C ASP A 45 -1.59 -8.22 6.03
N HIS A 46 -2.10 -9.46 5.89
CA HIS A 46 -3.33 -9.72 5.14
C HIS A 46 -4.58 -9.09 5.75
N LYS A 47 -4.51 -8.68 7.01
CA LYS A 47 -5.62 -8.02 7.70
C LYS A 47 -5.66 -6.52 7.46
N LYS A 48 -4.65 -5.97 6.82
CA LYS A 48 -4.52 -4.53 6.60
C LYS A 48 -4.53 -4.20 5.13
N GLU A 49 -4.96 -2.98 4.81
CA GLU A 49 -4.90 -2.47 3.45
C GLU A 49 -3.71 -1.53 3.32
N TYR A 50 -3.10 -1.52 2.14
CA TYR A 50 -1.93 -0.69 1.86
C TYR A 50 -2.10 0.03 0.53
N HIS A 51 -1.63 1.27 0.48
CA HIS A 51 -1.47 2.01 -0.77
C HIS A 51 -0.04 1.82 -1.23
N VAL A 52 0.14 1.30 -2.44
CA VAL A 52 1.45 0.99 -3.01
C VAL A 52 1.66 1.78 -4.29
N GLU A 53 2.79 2.44 -4.39
CA GLU A 53 3.20 3.18 -5.57
C GLU A 53 4.57 2.67 -6.03
N TYR A 54 4.70 2.44 -7.33
CA TYR A 54 5.96 1.99 -7.90
C TYR A 54 6.01 2.23 -9.41
N THR A 55 7.21 2.12 -9.98
CA THR A 55 7.41 2.17 -11.43
C THR A 55 7.76 0.77 -11.92
N ASN A 56 7.04 0.27 -12.91
CA ASN A 56 7.26 -1.07 -13.44
C ASN A 56 8.43 -1.11 -14.43
N LYS A 57 8.72 -2.29 -14.98
CA LYS A 57 9.81 -2.49 -15.95
C LYS A 57 9.67 -1.63 -17.20
N LYS A 58 8.44 -1.32 -17.59
CA LYS A 58 8.15 -0.52 -18.79
C LYS A 58 8.27 0.98 -18.54
N GLY A 59 8.59 1.38 -17.30
CA GLY A 59 8.67 2.78 -16.91
C GLY A 59 7.35 3.43 -16.59
N ASN A 60 6.28 2.65 -16.45
CA ASN A 60 4.96 3.17 -16.09
C ASN A 60 4.82 3.28 -14.58
N PHE A 61 4.35 4.45 -14.12
CA PHE A 61 4.04 4.66 -12.71
C PHE A 61 2.71 3.99 -12.36
N ILE A 62 2.72 3.19 -11.30
CA ILE A 62 1.53 2.45 -10.85
C ILE A 62 1.22 2.83 -9.41
N SER A 63 -0.04 3.18 -9.16
CA SER A 63 -0.56 3.50 -7.83
C SER A 63 -1.79 2.62 -7.60
N THR A 64 -1.77 1.83 -6.54
CA THR A 64 -2.85 0.87 -6.29
C THR A 64 -3.05 0.64 -4.80
N VAL A 65 -4.25 0.17 -4.43
CA VAL A 65 -4.58 -0.23 -3.06
C VAL A 65 -4.70 -1.75 -3.03
N ILE A 66 -3.99 -2.37 -2.11
CA ILE A 66 -3.97 -3.84 -1.99
C ILE A 66 -4.12 -4.26 -0.53
N LYS A 67 -4.52 -5.51 -0.34
CA LYS A 67 -4.42 -6.18 0.95
C LYS A 67 -3.21 -7.11 0.89
N GLY A 68 -2.57 -7.33 2.03
CA GLY A 68 -1.50 -8.30 2.10
C GLY A 68 -1.99 -9.70 1.71
N LYS A 69 -1.05 -10.57 1.36
CA LYS A 69 -1.39 -11.93 0.97
C LYS A 69 -1.82 -12.74 2.19
N GLU A 70 -2.96 -13.43 2.05
CA GLU A 70 -3.43 -14.32 3.10
C GLU A 70 -2.58 -15.58 3.12
N ASN A 71 -2.04 -15.92 4.29
CA ASN A 71 -1.30 -17.16 4.51
C ASN A 71 -2.23 -18.18 5.12
N LYS A 72 -2.45 -19.24 4.40
CA LYS A 72 -3.17 -20.40 4.92
C LYS A 72 -2.18 -21.48 5.31
#